data_3304c4efa26dff76472fcdf66275c137
#
_entry.id   3304c4efa26dff76472fcdf66275c137
#
_cell.length_a   1.000
_cell.length_b   1.000
_cell.length_c   1.000
_cell.angle_alpha   90.00
_cell.angle_beta   90.00
_cell.angle_gamma   90.00
#
_symmetry.space_group_name_H-M   'P 1'
#
loop_
_entity.id
_entity.type
_entity.pdbx_description
1 polymer ?
#
loop_
_entity_poly.entity_id
_entity_poly.type
_entity_poly.pdbx_seq_one_letter_code
_entity_poly.pdbx_strand_id
1 'polypeptide(L)'
;MRKGVLEMCVLAVIAGRETYPPEIIGKLEGTNVLVKEGTLYPLLIRLKNDGLVDYIWREGVKGPPRKYFTITENGRKFLEELTDSWKELVQAVNQTIEHNASTDGGEAFSTDPGAPRPLHIEPLPPDA
;
A
#
# COMPACT_ATOMS: atom_id res chain seq x y z
N MET A 1 1.69 -11.46 0.47
CA MET A 1 0.63 -10.46 0.33
C MET A 1 0.97 -9.12 0.96
N ARG A 2 1.36 -9.14 2.21
CA ARG A 2 1.70 -7.92 2.89
C ARG A 2 2.87 -7.17 2.25
N LYS A 3 3.86 -7.92 1.79
CA LYS A 3 5.00 -7.33 1.13
C LYS A 3 4.59 -6.56 -0.12
N GLY A 4 3.69 -7.16 -0.89
CA GLY A 4 3.20 -6.52 -2.10
C GLY A 4 2.38 -5.28 -1.80
N VAL A 5 1.64 -5.29 -0.69
CA VAL A 5 0.84 -4.14 -0.31
C VAL A 5 1.73 -2.95 0.01
N LEU A 6 2.79 -3.18 0.78
CA LEU A 6 3.68 -2.08 1.13
C LEU A 6 4.40 -1.54 -0.10
N GLU A 7 4.89 -2.43 -0.95
CA GLU A 7 5.53 -2.01 -2.20
C GLU A 7 4.58 -1.17 -3.05
N MET A 8 3.34 -1.61 -3.15
CA MET A 8 2.34 -0.89 -3.93
C MET A 8 2.10 0.50 -3.35
N CYS A 9 1.98 0.60 -2.03
CA CYS A 9 1.75 1.89 -1.39
C CYS A 9 2.94 2.83 -1.58
N VAL A 10 4.15 2.31 -1.42
CA VAL A 10 5.34 3.14 -1.60
C VAL A 10 5.47 3.60 -3.04
N LEU A 11 5.25 2.70 -3.99
CA LEU A 11 5.29 3.06 -5.40
C LEU A 11 4.22 4.10 -5.74
N ALA A 12 3.04 3.97 -5.15
CA ALA A 12 1.95 4.90 -5.40
C ALA A 12 2.32 6.32 -4.92
N VAL A 13 2.96 6.41 -3.78
CA VAL A 13 3.41 7.71 -3.29
C VAL A 13 4.44 8.33 -4.23
N ILE A 14 5.41 7.52 -4.65
CA ILE A 14 6.46 8.00 -5.53
C ILE A 14 5.90 8.35 -6.92
N ALA A 15 4.89 7.60 -7.38
CA ALA A 15 4.28 7.87 -8.68
C ALA A 15 3.57 9.22 -8.71
N GLY A 16 3.12 9.70 -7.57
CA GLY A 16 2.44 10.98 -7.51
C GLY A 16 3.38 12.15 -7.76
N ARG A 17 4.58 12.04 -7.26
CA ARG A 17 5.63 13.05 -7.49
C ARG A 17 6.92 12.52 -6.88
N GLU A 18 8.03 13.11 -7.28
CA GLU A 18 9.29 12.72 -6.66
C GLU A 18 9.24 13.01 -5.17
N THR A 19 9.79 12.10 -4.37
CA THR A 19 9.58 12.13 -2.94
C THR A 19 10.85 11.64 -2.24
N TYR A 20 11.20 12.26 -1.11
CA TYR A 20 12.31 11.70 -0.34
C TYR A 20 11.74 10.92 0.86
N PRO A 21 12.54 10.00 1.42
CA PRO A 21 11.98 8.98 2.33
C PRO A 21 11.13 9.51 3.49
N PRO A 22 11.52 10.54 4.22
CA PRO A 22 10.64 11.03 5.29
C PRO A 22 9.26 11.46 4.81
N GLU A 23 9.17 11.97 3.58
CA GLU A 23 7.87 12.34 3.03
C GLU A 23 7.02 11.12 2.72
N ILE A 24 7.67 10.02 2.31
CA ILE A 24 6.95 8.78 2.06
C ILE A 24 6.31 8.29 3.35
N ILE A 25 7.09 8.29 4.42
CA ILE A 25 6.60 7.87 5.72
C ILE A 25 5.43 8.73 6.16
N GLY A 26 5.57 10.05 6.01
CA GLY A 26 4.51 10.96 6.42
C GLY A 26 3.22 10.76 5.66
N LYS A 27 3.32 10.52 4.36
CA LYS A 27 2.12 10.30 3.56
C LYS A 27 1.42 9.00 3.92
N LEU A 28 2.19 7.97 4.21
CA LEU A 28 1.59 6.68 4.56
C LEU A 28 0.98 6.70 5.95
N GLU A 29 1.53 7.48 6.86
CA GLU A 29 0.94 7.62 8.19
C GLU A 29 -0.49 8.11 8.12
N GLY A 30 -0.80 8.96 7.16
CA GLY A 30 -2.15 9.46 7.01
C GLY A 30 -3.14 8.43 6.52
N THR A 31 -2.67 7.26 6.11
CA THR A 31 -3.53 6.23 5.54
C THR A 31 -3.57 4.96 6.38
N ASN A 32 -3.04 4.97 7.57
CA ASN A 32 -2.95 3.80 8.43
C ASN A 32 -1.97 2.73 7.95
N VAL A 33 -1.20 3.03 6.93
CA VAL A 33 -0.12 2.14 6.49
C VAL A 33 1.14 2.63 7.17
N LEU A 34 1.50 2.01 8.26
CA LEU A 34 2.66 2.44 9.03
C LEU A 34 3.91 1.75 8.51
N VAL A 35 4.93 2.53 8.27
CA VAL A 35 6.22 2.01 7.85
C VAL A 35 7.30 2.77 8.59
N LYS A 36 8.28 2.03 9.07
CA LYS A 36 9.42 2.62 9.77
C LYS A 36 10.58 2.75 8.81
N GLU A 37 11.50 3.65 9.15
CA GLU A 37 12.69 3.84 8.34
C GLU A 37 13.45 2.55 8.12
N GLY A 38 13.56 1.73 9.16
CA GLY A 38 14.26 0.46 9.04
C GLY A 38 13.67 -0.50 8.04
N THR A 39 12.39 -0.33 7.71
CA THR A 39 11.74 -1.14 6.69
C THR A 39 11.75 -0.45 5.35
N LEU A 40 11.56 0.86 5.36
CA LEU A 40 11.45 1.62 4.12
C LEU A 40 12.76 1.67 3.32
N TYR A 41 13.88 1.95 3.98
CA TYR A 41 15.12 2.11 3.24
C TYR A 41 15.55 0.84 2.50
N PRO A 42 15.51 -0.34 3.13
CA PRO A 42 15.82 -1.55 2.37
C PRO A 42 14.85 -1.80 1.22
N LEU A 43 13.58 -1.44 1.41
CA LEU A 43 12.59 -1.58 0.35
C LEU A 43 12.93 -0.67 -0.83
N LEU A 44 13.30 0.57 -0.57
CA LEU A 44 13.67 1.50 -1.64
C LEU A 44 14.89 1.00 -2.41
N ILE A 45 15.86 0.44 -1.71
CA ILE A 45 17.04 -0.11 -2.35
C ILE A 45 16.64 -1.26 -3.27
N ARG A 46 15.76 -2.14 -2.80
CA ARG A 46 15.29 -3.26 -3.60
C ARG A 46 14.53 -2.77 -4.83
N LEU A 47 13.65 -1.79 -4.65
CA LEU A 47 12.90 -1.25 -5.80
C LEU A 47 13.84 -0.61 -6.82
N LYS A 48 14.89 0.06 -6.34
CA LYS A 48 15.87 0.65 -7.23
C LYS A 48 16.63 -0.43 -7.99
N ASN A 49 17.05 -1.48 -7.29
CA ASN A 49 17.78 -2.57 -7.93
C ASN A 49 16.91 -3.31 -8.94
N ASP A 50 15.60 -3.35 -8.71
CA ASP A 50 14.67 -3.99 -9.63
C ASP A 50 14.27 -3.07 -10.79
N GLY A 51 14.79 -1.86 -10.83
CA GLY A 51 14.52 -0.94 -11.92
C GLY A 51 13.15 -0.28 -11.87
N LEU A 52 12.49 -0.31 -10.71
CA LEU A 52 11.16 0.23 -10.57
C LEU A 52 11.15 1.69 -10.13
N VAL A 53 12.20 2.11 -9.44
CA VAL A 53 12.38 3.51 -9.07
C VAL A 53 13.80 3.92 -9.38
N ASP A 54 14.02 5.22 -9.43
CA ASP A 54 15.34 5.78 -9.55
C ASP A 54 15.41 6.92 -8.55
N TYR A 55 16.56 7.56 -8.42
CA TYR A 55 16.65 8.68 -7.52
C TYR A 55 17.61 9.72 -8.06
N ILE A 56 17.44 10.94 -7.58
CA ILE A 56 18.32 12.04 -7.88
C ILE A 56 18.66 12.73 -6.57
N TRP A 57 19.81 13.32 -6.53
CA TRP A 57 20.22 14.13 -5.39
C TRP A 57 19.78 15.56 -5.63
N ARG A 58 19.17 16.17 -4.61
CA ARG A 58 18.83 17.57 -4.68
C ARG A 58 19.45 18.30 -3.50
N GLU A 59 19.94 19.49 -3.76
CA GLU A 59 20.50 20.31 -2.72
C GLU A 59 19.41 20.79 -1.78
N GLY A 60 19.62 20.63 -0.48
CA GLY A 60 18.70 21.18 0.49
C GLY A 60 18.92 22.66 0.64
N VAL A 61 17.86 23.37 1.01
CA VAL A 61 17.98 24.79 1.28
C VAL A 61 18.88 25.00 2.49
N LYS A 62 18.75 24.14 3.46
CA LYS A 62 19.62 24.11 4.63
C LYS A 62 19.94 22.67 4.93
N GLY A 63 21.22 22.35 4.90
CA GLY A 63 21.67 21.01 5.25
C GLY A 63 22.15 20.23 4.04
N PRO A 64 22.40 18.96 4.23
CA PRO A 64 23.00 18.13 3.18
C PRO A 64 22.01 17.87 2.05
N PRO A 65 22.53 17.47 0.89
CA PRO A 65 21.68 17.08 -0.24
C PRO A 65 20.77 15.91 0.16
N ARG A 66 19.62 15.86 -0.47
CA ARG A 66 18.62 14.83 -0.20
C ARG A 66 18.40 13.98 -1.45
N LYS A 67 18.14 12.71 -1.21
CA LYS A 67 17.86 11.76 -2.27
C LYS A 67 16.36 11.71 -2.52
N TYR A 68 15.94 12.13 -3.71
CA TYR A 68 14.54 12.09 -4.11
C TYR A 68 14.31 10.95 -5.06
N PHE A 69 13.31 10.15 -4.76
CA PHE A 69 12.98 8.98 -5.56
C PHE A 69 11.90 9.31 -6.58
N THR A 70 12.06 8.76 -7.77
CA THR A 70 11.10 8.91 -8.85
C THR A 70 10.73 7.53 -9.36
N ILE A 71 9.55 7.41 -9.94
CA ILE A 71 9.14 6.13 -10.48
C ILE A 71 9.61 6.02 -11.92
N THR A 72 10.08 4.84 -12.30
CA THR A 72 10.49 4.59 -13.69
C THR A 72 9.27 4.15 -14.48
N GLU A 73 9.43 4.04 -15.81
CA GLU A 73 8.36 3.51 -16.63
C GLU A 73 8.04 2.07 -16.25
N ASN A 74 9.07 1.28 -15.98
CA ASN A 74 8.85 -0.08 -15.49
C ASN A 74 8.12 -0.09 -14.16
N GLY A 75 8.44 0.87 -13.29
CA GLY A 75 7.76 0.99 -12.02
C GLY A 75 6.29 1.33 -12.19
N ARG A 76 5.96 2.18 -13.15
CA ARG A 76 4.56 2.51 -13.42
C ARG A 76 3.78 1.30 -13.90
N LYS A 77 4.38 0.52 -14.78
CA LYS A 77 3.74 -0.70 -15.27
C LYS A 77 3.53 -1.69 -14.13
N PHE A 78 4.54 -1.86 -13.32
CA PHE A 78 4.47 -2.78 -12.19
C PHE A 78 3.38 -2.32 -11.20
N LEU A 79 3.33 -1.03 -10.91
CA LEU A 79 2.31 -0.50 -10.02
C LEU A 79 0.92 -0.73 -10.58
N GLU A 80 0.75 -0.55 -11.88
CA GLU A 80 -0.53 -0.78 -12.52
C GLU A 80 -0.96 -2.22 -12.38
N GLU A 81 -0.05 -3.16 -12.60
CA GLU A 81 -0.33 -4.58 -12.44
C GLU A 81 -0.70 -4.91 -10.99
N LEU A 82 0.04 -4.36 -10.04
CA LEU A 82 -0.26 -4.58 -8.64
C LEU A 82 -1.63 -4.00 -8.28
N THR A 83 -1.93 -2.83 -8.80
CA THR A 83 -3.21 -2.17 -8.53
C THR A 83 -4.35 -3.00 -9.08
N ASP A 84 -4.22 -3.49 -10.29
CA ASP A 84 -5.25 -4.32 -10.91
C ASP A 84 -5.46 -5.62 -10.12
N SER A 85 -4.37 -6.26 -9.73
CA SER A 85 -4.46 -7.48 -8.93
C SER A 85 -5.13 -7.22 -7.59
N TRP A 86 -4.81 -6.10 -6.98
CA TRP A 86 -5.40 -5.72 -5.71
C TRP A 86 -6.90 -5.51 -5.85
N LYS A 87 -7.31 -4.80 -6.90
CA LYS A 87 -8.73 -4.55 -7.13
C LYS A 87 -9.48 -5.85 -7.36
N GLU A 88 -8.90 -6.76 -8.12
CA GLU A 88 -9.52 -8.07 -8.35
C GLU A 88 -9.66 -8.85 -7.06
N LEU A 89 -8.63 -8.82 -6.23
CA LEU A 89 -8.68 -9.52 -4.96
C LEU A 89 -9.75 -8.94 -4.04
N VAL A 90 -9.81 -7.62 -3.95
CA VAL A 90 -10.82 -6.96 -3.12
C VAL A 90 -12.22 -7.31 -3.62
N GLN A 91 -12.41 -7.30 -4.92
CA GLN A 91 -13.69 -7.64 -5.51
C GLN A 91 -14.09 -9.08 -5.18
N ALA A 92 -13.14 -10.00 -5.33
CA ALA A 92 -13.42 -11.41 -5.03
C ALA A 92 -13.76 -11.61 -3.57
N VAL A 93 -13.04 -10.95 -2.68
CA VAL A 93 -13.32 -11.03 -1.25
C VAL A 93 -14.69 -10.47 -0.93
N ASN A 94 -15.00 -9.30 -1.49
CA ASN A 94 -16.28 -8.67 -1.26
C ASN A 94 -17.43 -9.53 -1.77
N GLN A 95 -17.28 -10.13 -2.94
CA GLN A 95 -18.29 -11.01 -3.48
C GLN A 95 -18.51 -12.24 -2.60
N THR A 96 -17.42 -12.80 -2.11
CA THR A 96 -17.50 -13.96 -1.24
C THR A 96 -18.24 -13.63 0.05
N ILE A 97 -17.93 -12.49 0.62
CA ILE A 97 -18.56 -12.06 1.85
C ILE A 97 -20.04 -11.79 1.61
N GLU A 98 -20.37 -11.07 0.56
CA GLU A 98 -21.75 -10.75 0.23
C GLU A 98 -22.57 -11.99 -0.08
N HIS A 99 -21.97 -12.92 -0.80
CA HIS A 99 -22.67 -14.15 -1.15
C HIS A 99 -23.00 -14.95 0.09
N ASN A 100 -22.07 -15.09 1.00
CA ASN A 100 -22.35 -15.80 2.24
C ASN A 100 -23.41 -15.10 3.05
N ALA A 101 -23.38 -13.79 3.13
CA ALA A 101 -24.37 -13.04 3.86
C ALA A 101 -25.76 -13.23 3.27
N SER A 102 -25.87 -13.32 1.94
CA SER A 102 -27.16 -13.47 1.30
C SER A 102 -27.69 -14.88 1.42
N THR A 103 -26.84 -15.90 1.39
CA THR A 103 -27.32 -17.28 1.34
C THR A 103 -27.48 -17.91 2.70
N ASP A 104 -26.70 -17.48 3.66
CA ASP A 104 -26.69 -18.09 4.98
C ASP A 104 -27.43 -17.26 6.00
N GLY A 105 -28.52 -16.72 5.61
CA GLY A 105 -29.26 -15.90 6.55
C GLY A 105 -28.68 -14.52 6.63
N GLY A 106 -28.41 -14.00 5.48
CA GLY A 106 -27.96 -12.62 5.41
C GLY A 106 -28.87 -11.69 6.16
N GLU A 107 -30.12 -12.09 6.29
CA GLU A 107 -31.07 -11.31 7.05
C GLU A 107 -30.64 -11.18 8.50
N ALA A 108 -30.04 -12.21 9.05
CA ALA A 108 -29.58 -12.13 10.43
C ALA A 108 -28.50 -11.09 10.63
N PHE A 109 -27.62 -10.98 9.67
CA PHE A 109 -26.56 -9.99 9.78
C PHE A 109 -27.03 -8.60 9.44
N SER A 110 -27.80 -8.51 8.39
CA SER A 110 -28.17 -7.20 7.90
C SER A 110 -29.18 -6.52 8.79
N THR A 111 -29.94 -7.29 9.57
CA THR A 111 -31.01 -6.71 10.36
C THR A 111 -30.65 -6.51 11.81
N ASP A 112 -29.51 -6.93 12.24
CA ASP A 112 -29.12 -6.77 13.62
C ASP A 112 -28.04 -5.69 13.73
N PRO A 113 -28.43 -4.48 14.00
CA PRO A 113 -27.46 -3.39 14.08
C PRO A 113 -26.51 -3.52 15.27
N GLY A 114 -26.86 -4.34 16.24
CA GLY A 114 -26.00 -4.56 17.38
C GLY A 114 -25.02 -5.70 17.20
N ALA A 115 -25.15 -6.44 16.11
CA ALA A 115 -24.28 -7.57 15.88
C ALA A 115 -22.87 -7.11 15.58
N PRO A 116 -21.88 -7.85 16.04
CA PRO A 116 -20.50 -7.55 15.65
C PRO A 116 -20.40 -7.63 14.14
N ARG A 117 -19.62 -6.78 13.57
CA ARG A 117 -19.46 -6.79 12.13
C ARG A 117 -18.56 -7.95 11.76
N PRO A 118 -19.13 -8.98 11.17
CA PRO A 118 -18.30 -10.14 10.83
C PRO A 118 -17.24 -9.81 9.79
N LEU A 119 -17.44 -8.71 9.11
CA LEU A 119 -16.51 -8.31 8.08
C LEU A 119 -15.44 -7.36 8.58
N HIS A 120 -15.49 -7.07 9.86
CA HIS A 120 -14.45 -6.24 10.41
C HIS A 120 -13.22 -7.10 10.59
N ILE A 121 -12.42 -7.13 9.58
CA ILE A 121 -11.20 -7.90 9.60
C ILE A 121 -10.09 -6.96 9.94
N GLU A 122 -9.48 -7.21 11.06
CA GLU A 122 -8.31 -6.48 11.44
C GLU A 122 -7.25 -6.67 10.38
N PRO A 123 -6.57 -5.64 10.00
CA PRO A 123 -5.43 -5.83 9.12
C PRO A 123 -4.51 -6.85 9.75
N LEU A 124 -4.03 -7.76 8.95
CA LEU A 124 -3.13 -8.76 9.48
C LEU A 124 -1.93 -8.11 10.10
N PRO A 125 -1.45 -8.69 11.19
CA PRO A 125 -0.25 -8.15 11.81
C PRO A 125 0.89 -8.14 10.80
N PRO A 126 1.81 -7.27 11.00
CA PRO A 126 2.93 -7.14 10.07
C PRO A 126 3.69 -8.42 9.84
N ASP A 127 3.69 -9.30 10.78
CA ASP A 127 4.46 -10.53 10.66
C ASP A 127 3.66 -11.70 10.21
N ALA A 128 2.41 -11.49 9.97
CA ALA A 128 1.55 -12.60 9.58
C ALA A 128 1.84 -13.01 8.16
#